data_d0794d3c5b9719cca04a8c1b7f47ef8a
#
_entry.id   d0794d3c5b9719cca04a8c1b7f47ef8a
#
_cell.length_a   1.000
_cell.length_b   1.000
_cell.length_c   1.000
_cell.angle_alpha   90.00
_cell.angle_beta   90.00
_cell.angle_gamma   90.00
#
_symmetry.space_group_name_H-M   'P 1'
#
loop_
_entity.id
_entity.type
_entity.pdbx_description
1 polymer ?
#
loop_
_entity_poly.entity_id
_entity_poly.type
_entity_poly.pdbx_seq_one_letter_code
_entity_poly.pdbx_strand_id
1 'polypeptide(L)'
;MEKTIDIEKILQDKMGSKAKYVPNFVVNWVKKIIHEDEVNRFLWESRDKTGTEWLTECVKYLQMTIEIEGLENLPDKDDGKLYTFVSNHPLGGQDGVALGSIIGKHYDGRFRYLVNDLLLNLPGLKPVSIGINKTGKQSRDFPRMVEAGFSSDNHMLMFPAGLNSRKINGVIRDLPWTKTFITKSVEYKRDIVPIHFSGQNSERFYKIAHFSDKYIKKVNIAMFFLVDEMYKNVGKKFKISFGKPIPWQTFDKSKTPIEWANFVQNKVYEL
;
A
#
# COMPACT_ATOMS: atom_id res chain seq x y z
N MET A 1 10.99 25.58 -7.84
CA MET A 1 10.10 24.46 -7.47
C MET A 1 10.14 24.29 -5.97
N GLU A 2 9.05 24.47 -5.28
CA GLU A 2 8.94 24.18 -3.85
C GLU A 2 9.00 22.66 -3.66
N LYS A 3 9.81 22.21 -2.70
CA LYS A 3 9.93 20.76 -2.41
C LYS A 3 8.72 20.29 -1.60
N THR A 4 8.03 19.29 -2.09
CA THR A 4 6.99 18.58 -1.34
C THR A 4 7.61 17.63 -0.31
N ILE A 5 8.69 16.95 -0.71
CA ILE A 5 9.48 16.08 0.15
C ILE A 5 10.84 16.76 0.37
N ASP A 6 11.12 17.14 1.61
CA ASP A 6 12.36 17.79 2.04
C ASP A 6 12.91 17.02 3.25
N ILE A 7 13.99 16.26 3.04
CA ILE A 7 14.58 15.42 4.08
C ILE A 7 15.18 16.26 5.21
N GLU A 8 15.74 17.41 4.91
CA GLU A 8 16.32 18.28 5.96
C GLU A 8 15.22 18.79 6.89
N LYS A 9 14.11 19.27 6.29
CA LYS A 9 12.94 19.71 7.04
C LYS A 9 12.32 18.58 7.85
N ILE A 10 12.15 17.39 7.25
CA ILE A 10 11.62 16.22 7.95
C ILE A 10 12.50 15.81 9.13
N LEU A 11 13.82 15.84 8.97
CA LEU A 11 14.76 15.57 10.06
C LEU A 11 14.67 16.64 11.15
N GLN A 12 14.55 17.92 10.77
CA GLN A 12 14.41 19.01 11.73
C GLN A 12 13.11 18.91 12.54
N ASP A 13 11.98 18.59 11.87
CA ASP A 13 10.66 18.43 12.51
C ASP A 13 10.65 17.23 13.49
N LYS A 14 11.34 16.14 13.15
CA LYS A 14 11.36 14.92 13.99
C LYS A 14 12.41 14.96 15.10
N MET A 15 13.56 15.56 14.88
CA MET A 15 14.72 15.54 15.79
C MET A 15 14.92 16.88 16.50
N GLY A 16 14.25 17.95 16.05
CA GLY A 16 14.42 19.30 16.58
C GLY A 16 15.88 19.76 16.50
N SER A 17 16.39 20.34 17.59
CA SER A 17 17.78 20.82 17.67
C SER A 17 18.84 19.73 17.46
N LYS A 18 18.48 18.44 17.57
CA LYS A 18 19.40 17.32 17.34
C LYS A 18 19.66 17.07 15.85
N ALA A 19 18.83 17.57 14.94
CA ALA A 19 19.02 17.40 13.49
C ALA A 19 20.37 17.96 13.02
N LYS A 20 20.86 19.04 13.63
CA LYS A 20 22.17 19.66 13.31
C LYS A 20 23.38 18.76 13.55
N TYR A 21 23.22 17.69 14.32
CA TYR A 21 24.29 16.72 14.58
C TYR A 21 24.29 15.54 13.59
N VAL A 22 23.30 15.47 12.69
CA VAL A 22 23.29 14.46 11.62
C VAL A 22 24.32 14.87 10.57
N PRO A 23 25.35 14.04 10.29
CA PRO A 23 26.37 14.39 9.33
C PRO A 23 25.78 14.58 7.91
N ASN A 24 26.27 15.58 7.16
CA ASN A 24 25.79 15.89 5.82
C ASN A 24 25.84 14.68 4.86
N PHE A 25 26.84 13.82 4.99
CA PHE A 25 26.93 12.62 4.15
C PHE A 25 25.77 11.64 4.40
N VAL A 26 25.25 11.57 5.64
CA VAL A 26 24.08 10.75 5.98
C VAL A 26 22.82 11.38 5.37
N VAL A 27 22.66 12.70 5.47
CA VAL A 27 21.52 13.41 4.87
C VAL A 27 21.53 13.21 3.35
N ASN A 28 22.67 13.42 2.70
CA ASN A 28 22.81 13.22 1.25
C ASN A 28 22.58 11.77 0.83
N TRP A 29 23.00 10.81 1.65
CA TRP A 29 22.75 9.40 1.40
C TRP A 29 21.24 9.07 1.49
N VAL A 30 20.51 9.62 2.49
CA VAL A 30 19.06 9.45 2.60
C VAL A 30 18.37 10.09 1.40
N LYS A 31 18.71 11.33 1.03
CA LYS A 31 18.16 12.01 -0.16
C LYS A 31 18.31 11.16 -1.42
N LYS A 32 19.48 10.54 -1.59
CA LYS A 32 19.75 9.66 -2.73
C LYS A 32 18.87 8.40 -2.72
N ILE A 33 18.68 7.76 -1.56
CA ILE A 33 17.88 6.53 -1.45
C ILE A 33 16.40 6.78 -1.70
N ILE A 34 15.90 7.95 -1.26
CA ILE A 34 14.49 8.31 -1.51
C ILE A 34 14.29 9.00 -2.85
N HIS A 35 15.37 9.19 -3.64
CA HIS A 35 15.31 9.89 -4.92
C HIS A 35 14.62 11.26 -4.81
N GLU A 36 15.03 12.06 -3.80
CA GLU A 36 14.34 13.31 -3.40
C GLU A 36 14.07 14.23 -4.59
N ASP A 37 15.05 14.42 -5.48
CA ASP A 37 14.90 15.35 -6.61
C ASP A 37 13.96 14.80 -7.69
N GLU A 38 14.06 13.52 -8.02
CA GLU A 38 13.22 12.86 -9.02
C GLU A 38 11.77 12.79 -8.53
N VAL A 39 11.55 12.43 -7.27
CA VAL A 39 10.22 12.39 -6.66
C VAL A 39 9.61 13.80 -6.63
N ASN A 40 10.34 14.82 -6.20
CA ASN A 40 9.81 16.19 -6.19
C ASN A 40 9.52 16.71 -7.60
N ARG A 41 10.33 16.35 -8.60
CA ARG A 41 10.05 16.67 -10.01
C ARG A 41 8.74 16.04 -10.46
N PHE A 42 8.56 14.74 -10.25
CA PHE A 42 7.33 14.04 -10.58
C PHE A 42 6.11 14.66 -9.87
N LEU A 43 6.21 14.96 -8.57
CA LEU A 43 5.14 15.58 -7.80
C LEU A 43 4.77 16.97 -8.33
N TRP A 44 5.77 17.73 -8.80
CA TRP A 44 5.53 19.02 -9.44
C TRP A 44 4.87 18.91 -10.82
N GLU A 45 5.34 17.98 -11.65
CA GLU A 45 4.79 17.73 -12.99
C GLU A 45 3.37 17.19 -12.96
N SER A 46 3.02 16.43 -11.91
CA SER A 46 1.69 15.82 -11.72
C SER A 46 0.79 16.56 -10.70
N ARG A 47 1.13 17.80 -10.31
CA ARG A 47 0.46 18.55 -9.23
C ARG A 47 -1.01 18.89 -9.49
N ASP A 48 -1.42 18.89 -10.73
CA ASP A 48 -2.79 19.15 -11.20
C ASP A 48 -3.66 17.89 -11.17
N LYS A 49 -3.08 16.72 -10.92
CA LYS A 49 -3.75 15.42 -10.91
C LYS A 49 -3.95 14.91 -9.49
N THR A 50 -5.07 14.23 -9.26
CA THR A 50 -5.39 13.63 -7.96
C THR A 50 -6.09 12.28 -8.12
N GLY A 51 -6.12 11.49 -7.05
CA GLY A 51 -6.83 10.21 -7.01
C GLY A 51 -6.41 9.26 -8.13
N THR A 52 -7.38 8.73 -8.87
CA THR A 52 -7.16 7.76 -9.95
C THR A 52 -6.29 8.31 -11.09
N GLU A 53 -6.44 9.59 -11.44
CA GLU A 53 -5.63 10.23 -12.48
C GLU A 53 -4.16 10.29 -12.07
N TRP A 54 -3.89 10.70 -10.83
CA TRP A 54 -2.53 10.74 -10.30
C TRP A 54 -1.90 9.35 -10.24
N LEU A 55 -2.64 8.34 -9.78
CA LEU A 55 -2.17 6.95 -9.76
C LEU A 55 -1.86 6.42 -11.17
N THR A 56 -2.70 6.80 -12.14
CA THR A 56 -2.45 6.46 -13.55
C THR A 56 -1.18 7.13 -14.08
N GLU A 57 -0.93 8.37 -13.67
CA GLU A 57 0.30 9.07 -14.04
C GLU A 57 1.53 8.43 -13.39
N CYS A 58 1.42 7.97 -12.13
CA CYS A 58 2.48 7.17 -11.50
C CYS A 58 2.80 5.89 -12.29
N VAL A 59 1.77 5.15 -12.74
CA VAL A 59 1.96 3.94 -13.58
C VAL A 59 2.73 4.27 -14.86
N LYS A 60 2.40 5.38 -15.53
CA LYS A 60 3.09 5.84 -16.72
C LYS A 60 4.52 6.28 -16.43
N TYR A 61 4.72 7.09 -15.40
CA TYR A 61 6.03 7.58 -14.97
C TYR A 61 6.98 6.43 -14.66
N LEU A 62 6.49 5.40 -13.96
CA LEU A 62 7.25 4.20 -13.63
C LEU A 62 7.34 3.21 -14.81
N GLN A 63 6.76 3.55 -15.97
CA GLN A 63 6.77 2.73 -17.18
C GLN A 63 6.31 1.28 -16.91
N MET A 64 5.33 1.11 -16.02
CA MET A 64 4.87 -0.21 -15.63
C MET A 64 4.06 -0.85 -16.76
N THR A 65 4.44 -2.06 -17.15
CA THR A 65 3.62 -2.92 -18.01
C THR A 65 2.85 -3.89 -17.10
N ILE A 66 1.52 -3.89 -17.17
CA ILE A 66 0.68 -4.70 -16.30
C ILE A 66 -0.09 -5.70 -17.16
N GLU A 67 0.14 -6.98 -16.91
CA GLU A 67 -0.67 -8.08 -17.41
C GLU A 67 -1.75 -8.40 -16.39
N ILE A 68 -3.00 -8.49 -16.83
CA ILE A 68 -4.14 -8.71 -15.95
C ILE A 68 -4.80 -10.03 -16.31
N GLU A 69 -4.96 -10.90 -15.32
CA GLU A 69 -5.76 -12.11 -15.40
C GLU A 69 -7.00 -12.00 -14.50
N GLY A 70 -8.10 -12.65 -14.92
CA GLY A 70 -9.33 -12.65 -14.16
C GLY A 70 -10.02 -11.29 -14.09
N LEU A 71 -9.81 -10.43 -15.09
CA LEU A 71 -10.49 -9.12 -15.15
C LEU A 71 -12.01 -9.27 -15.14
N GLU A 72 -12.52 -10.35 -15.70
CA GLU A 72 -13.93 -10.75 -15.70
C GLU A 72 -14.48 -11.08 -14.29
N ASN A 73 -13.61 -11.28 -13.32
CA ASN A 73 -13.99 -11.48 -11.92
C ASN A 73 -14.20 -10.15 -11.16
N LEU A 74 -13.83 -9.01 -11.75
CA LEU A 74 -14.17 -7.72 -11.16
C LEU A 74 -15.70 -7.54 -11.23
N PRO A 75 -16.35 -7.30 -10.08
CA PRO A 75 -17.78 -7.04 -10.05
C PRO A 75 -18.18 -5.84 -10.89
N ASP A 76 -19.38 -5.89 -11.44
CA ASP A 76 -19.93 -4.76 -12.19
C ASP A 76 -20.01 -3.53 -11.28
N LYS A 77 -19.57 -2.39 -11.80
CA LYS A 77 -19.58 -1.11 -11.07
C LYS A 77 -20.98 -0.61 -10.73
N ASP A 78 -22.00 -1.08 -11.47
CA ASP A 78 -23.38 -0.65 -11.38
C ASP A 78 -24.28 -1.67 -10.66
N ASP A 79 -23.71 -2.72 -10.04
CA ASP A 79 -24.46 -3.74 -9.28
C ASP A 79 -25.00 -3.28 -7.93
N GLY A 80 -24.70 -2.03 -7.55
CA GLY A 80 -25.15 -1.41 -6.31
C GLY A 80 -24.48 -1.90 -5.03
N LYS A 81 -23.45 -2.76 -5.13
CA LYS A 81 -22.71 -3.30 -3.99
C LYS A 81 -21.39 -2.58 -3.76
N LEU A 82 -20.89 -2.73 -2.55
CA LEU A 82 -19.55 -2.28 -2.17
C LEU A 82 -18.68 -3.48 -1.83
N TYR A 83 -17.43 -3.43 -2.26
CA TYR A 83 -16.48 -4.53 -2.16
C TYR A 83 -15.27 -4.17 -1.29
N THR A 84 -14.66 -5.19 -0.71
CA THR A 84 -13.35 -5.10 -0.07
C THR A 84 -12.34 -5.84 -0.94
N PHE A 85 -11.49 -5.10 -1.63
CA PHE A 85 -10.37 -5.64 -2.40
C PHE A 85 -9.20 -5.89 -1.45
N VAL A 86 -8.63 -7.08 -1.48
CA VAL A 86 -7.49 -7.45 -0.65
C VAL A 86 -6.38 -8.04 -1.49
N SER A 87 -5.16 -7.57 -1.29
CA SER A 87 -4.00 -8.01 -2.05
C SER A 87 -2.81 -8.31 -1.15
N ASN A 88 -1.93 -9.21 -1.61
CA ASN A 88 -0.57 -9.27 -1.12
C ASN A 88 0.17 -7.96 -1.46
N HIS A 89 1.27 -7.70 -0.77
CA HIS A 89 1.99 -6.43 -0.85
C HIS A 89 3.49 -6.63 -1.14
N PRO A 90 3.86 -7.21 -2.30
CA PRO A 90 5.23 -7.62 -2.54
C PRO A 90 6.21 -6.45 -2.68
N LEU A 91 5.79 -5.33 -3.25
CA LEU A 91 6.66 -4.22 -3.58
C LEU A 91 6.58 -3.06 -2.59
N GLY A 92 5.46 -2.92 -1.85
CA GLY A 92 5.30 -1.88 -0.84
C GLY A 92 4.97 -0.47 -1.38
N GLY A 93 4.72 -0.33 -2.66
CA GLY A 93 4.39 0.95 -3.29
C GLY A 93 3.79 0.79 -4.69
N GLN A 94 4.52 0.20 -5.63
CA GLN A 94 4.10 0.04 -7.02
C GLN A 94 2.83 -0.81 -7.16
N ASP A 95 2.68 -1.85 -6.34
CA ASP A 95 1.47 -2.67 -6.24
C ASP A 95 0.24 -1.83 -5.85
N GLY A 96 0.38 -0.96 -4.84
CA GLY A 96 -0.67 -0.02 -4.46
C GLY A 96 -1.02 0.95 -5.59
N VAL A 97 -0.02 1.51 -6.26
CA VAL A 97 -0.21 2.43 -7.39
C VAL A 97 -0.95 1.75 -8.54
N ALA A 98 -0.51 0.55 -8.93
CA ALA A 98 -1.12 -0.19 -10.03
C ALA A 98 -2.57 -0.60 -9.72
N LEU A 99 -2.82 -1.20 -8.55
CA LEU A 99 -4.15 -1.62 -8.14
C LEU A 99 -5.11 -0.44 -8.02
N GLY A 100 -4.67 0.66 -7.43
CA GLY A 100 -5.51 1.84 -7.34
C GLY A 100 -5.82 2.50 -8.67
N SER A 101 -4.88 2.49 -9.63
CA SER A 101 -5.16 2.95 -10.98
C SER A 101 -6.21 2.07 -11.67
N ILE A 102 -6.13 0.74 -11.55
CA ILE A 102 -7.05 -0.19 -12.19
C ILE A 102 -8.44 -0.13 -11.55
N ILE A 103 -8.51 -0.31 -10.23
CA ILE A 103 -9.76 -0.29 -9.47
C ILE A 103 -10.41 1.10 -9.57
N GLY A 104 -9.61 2.17 -9.47
CA GLY A 104 -10.10 3.52 -9.61
C GLY A 104 -10.70 3.82 -10.98
N LYS A 105 -10.13 3.31 -12.06
CA LYS A 105 -10.71 3.43 -13.41
C LYS A 105 -12.00 2.63 -13.56
N HIS A 106 -12.04 1.42 -13.02
CA HIS A 106 -13.21 0.55 -13.12
C HIS A 106 -14.42 1.10 -12.36
N TYR A 107 -14.18 1.70 -11.17
CA TYR A 107 -15.23 2.20 -10.27
C TYR A 107 -15.32 3.73 -10.23
N ASP A 108 -14.87 4.45 -11.27
CA ASP A 108 -14.98 5.91 -11.40
C ASP A 108 -14.42 6.66 -10.18
N GLY A 109 -13.31 6.18 -9.62
CA GLY A 109 -12.63 6.76 -8.45
C GLY A 109 -13.27 6.44 -7.10
N ARG A 110 -14.34 5.64 -7.05
CA ARG A 110 -15.07 5.28 -5.83
C ARG A 110 -14.35 4.17 -5.04
N PHE A 111 -13.14 4.45 -4.58
CA PHE A 111 -12.40 3.55 -3.69
C PHE A 111 -11.55 4.32 -2.68
N ARG A 112 -11.15 3.67 -1.61
CA ARG A 112 -10.24 4.19 -0.58
C ARG A 112 -9.21 3.15 -0.19
N TYR A 113 -7.98 3.64 0.08
CA TYR A 113 -6.92 2.85 0.70
C TYR A 113 -6.82 3.09 2.19
N LEU A 114 -6.39 2.06 2.91
CA LEU A 114 -5.75 2.26 4.21
C LEU A 114 -4.24 2.40 3.99
N VAL A 115 -3.69 3.60 4.18
CA VAL A 115 -2.28 3.91 3.91
C VAL A 115 -1.54 4.39 5.17
N ASN A 116 -0.21 4.23 5.15
CA ASN A 116 0.65 4.83 6.18
C ASN A 116 0.57 6.36 6.10
N ASP A 117 0.64 7.05 7.25
CA ASP A 117 0.56 8.51 7.35
C ASP A 117 1.56 9.26 6.47
N LEU A 118 2.75 8.70 6.25
CA LEU A 118 3.75 9.33 5.38
C LEU A 118 3.23 9.54 3.96
N LEU A 119 2.35 8.65 3.50
CA LEU A 119 1.74 8.73 2.17
C LEU A 119 0.65 9.81 2.09
N LEU A 120 0.11 10.27 3.23
CA LEU A 120 -0.82 11.40 3.27
C LEU A 120 -0.17 12.73 2.89
N ASN A 121 1.16 12.81 2.92
CA ASN A 121 1.91 13.98 2.44
C ASN A 121 2.01 14.02 0.90
N LEU A 122 1.55 13.00 0.19
CA LEU A 122 1.46 13.01 -1.26
C LEU A 122 0.13 13.61 -1.71
N PRO A 123 0.12 14.85 -2.25
CA PRO A 123 -1.14 15.57 -2.54
C PRO A 123 -2.05 14.79 -3.49
N GLY A 124 -1.48 14.15 -4.51
CA GLY A 124 -2.22 13.38 -5.50
C GLY A 124 -2.91 12.13 -4.93
N LEU A 125 -2.34 11.52 -3.88
CA LEU A 125 -2.90 10.32 -3.24
C LEU A 125 -3.95 10.64 -2.17
N LYS A 126 -3.91 11.84 -1.60
CA LYS A 126 -4.73 12.24 -0.44
C LYS A 126 -6.24 11.98 -0.63
N PRO A 127 -6.88 12.29 -1.78
CA PRO A 127 -8.32 12.11 -1.94
C PRO A 127 -8.82 10.67 -1.83
N VAL A 128 -7.94 9.69 -2.12
CA VAL A 128 -8.28 8.25 -2.10
C VAL A 128 -7.70 7.53 -0.89
N SER A 129 -7.06 8.28 0.05
CA SER A 129 -6.33 7.69 1.17
C SER A 129 -7.07 7.89 2.49
N ILE A 130 -7.05 6.86 3.30
CA ILE A 130 -7.39 6.90 4.73
C ILE A 130 -6.09 6.63 5.48
N GLY A 131 -5.57 7.64 6.19
CA GLY A 131 -4.28 7.55 6.88
C GLY A 131 -4.35 6.63 8.10
N ILE A 132 -3.35 5.78 8.23
CA ILE A 132 -3.17 4.91 9.40
C ILE A 132 -1.87 5.28 10.09
N ASN A 133 -1.95 5.82 11.29
CA ASN A 133 -0.78 5.93 12.14
C ASN A 133 -0.77 4.81 13.20
N LYS A 134 0.27 4.00 13.17
CA LYS A 134 0.43 2.91 14.14
C LYS A 134 1.10 3.37 15.45
N THR A 135 1.50 4.64 15.54
CA THR A 135 2.23 5.18 16.71
C THR A 135 1.63 6.50 17.20
N GLY A 136 1.57 6.70 18.52
CA GLY A 136 1.14 7.96 19.15
C GLY A 136 -0.37 8.13 19.29
N LYS A 137 -0.84 9.39 19.43
CA LYS A 137 -2.26 9.73 19.62
C LYS A 137 -3.17 9.23 18.47
N GLN A 138 -2.67 9.25 17.26
CA GLN A 138 -3.42 8.81 16.07
C GLN A 138 -3.65 7.29 16.02
N SER A 139 -2.85 6.49 16.76
CA SER A 139 -3.12 5.04 16.86
C SER A 139 -4.46 4.75 17.53
N ARG A 140 -4.96 5.68 18.35
CA ARG A 140 -6.29 5.60 18.99
C ARG A 140 -7.42 5.89 18.01
N ASP A 141 -7.18 6.68 16.97
CA ASP A 141 -8.17 7.04 15.94
C ASP A 141 -8.25 5.99 14.82
N PHE A 142 -7.32 5.04 14.77
CA PHE A 142 -7.29 4.00 13.75
C PHE A 142 -8.63 3.26 13.58
N PRO A 143 -9.27 2.75 14.66
CA PRO A 143 -10.57 2.08 14.53
C PRO A 143 -11.64 3.00 13.91
N ARG A 144 -11.66 4.28 14.31
CA ARG A 144 -12.60 5.28 13.79
C ARG A 144 -12.37 5.58 12.31
N MET A 145 -11.10 5.63 11.89
CA MET A 145 -10.76 5.88 10.47
C MET A 145 -11.11 4.68 9.59
N VAL A 146 -10.86 3.47 10.06
CA VAL A 146 -11.31 2.24 9.38
C VAL A 146 -12.83 2.23 9.27
N GLU A 147 -13.53 2.56 10.36
CA GLU A 147 -14.98 2.67 10.42
C GLU A 147 -15.51 3.66 9.37
N ALA A 148 -14.94 4.87 9.33
CA ALA A 148 -15.31 5.89 8.35
C ALA A 148 -15.10 5.43 6.90
N GLY A 149 -14.06 4.62 6.64
CA GLY A 149 -13.84 4.03 5.33
C GLY A 149 -14.91 3.03 4.94
N PHE A 150 -15.19 2.08 5.84
CA PHE A 150 -16.16 1.02 5.56
C PHE A 150 -17.63 1.50 5.55
N SER A 151 -17.95 2.56 6.29
CA SER A 151 -19.29 3.19 6.28
C SER A 151 -19.53 4.13 5.09
N SER A 152 -18.48 4.42 4.31
CA SER A 152 -18.61 5.29 3.12
C SER A 152 -19.12 4.52 1.89
N ASP A 153 -19.58 5.27 0.88
CA ASP A 153 -19.99 4.74 -0.42
C ASP A 153 -18.81 4.43 -1.36
N ASN A 154 -17.68 4.04 -0.76
CA ASN A 154 -16.48 3.69 -1.52
C ASN A 154 -16.10 2.24 -1.29
N HIS A 155 -15.56 1.60 -2.32
CA HIS A 155 -14.88 0.32 -2.17
C HIS A 155 -13.62 0.47 -1.30
N MET A 156 -13.23 -0.60 -0.62
CA MET A 156 -12.01 -0.58 0.20
C MET A 156 -10.92 -1.40 -0.47
N LEU A 157 -9.73 -0.80 -0.65
CA LEU A 157 -8.52 -1.53 -1.07
C LEU A 157 -7.57 -1.64 0.11
N MET A 158 -7.22 -2.87 0.45
CA MET A 158 -6.42 -3.17 1.64
C MET A 158 -5.27 -4.12 1.34
N PHE A 159 -4.17 -3.89 2.07
CA PHE A 159 -3.03 -4.80 2.16
C PHE A 159 -2.96 -5.33 3.60
N PRO A 160 -3.63 -6.48 3.89
CA PRO A 160 -3.91 -6.88 5.27
C PRO A 160 -2.67 -7.25 6.09
N ALA A 161 -1.54 -7.53 5.45
CA ALA A 161 -0.25 -7.72 6.12
C ALA A 161 0.25 -6.43 6.80
N GLY A 162 -0.17 -5.27 6.29
CA GLY A 162 0.20 -3.94 6.79
C GLY A 162 1.67 -3.56 6.60
N LEU A 163 2.47 -4.44 6.03
CA LEU A 163 3.84 -4.25 5.60
C LEU A 163 4.03 -5.00 4.28
N ASN A 164 5.01 -4.59 3.49
CA ASN A 164 5.37 -5.33 2.29
C ASN A 164 5.94 -6.72 2.62
N SER A 165 5.88 -7.64 1.66
CA SER A 165 6.32 -9.02 1.79
C SER A 165 7.75 -9.15 2.32
N ARG A 166 8.02 -10.25 3.00
CA ARG A 166 9.33 -10.61 3.56
C ARG A 166 9.85 -11.90 2.93
N LYS A 167 11.17 -12.04 2.92
CA LYS A 167 11.82 -13.29 2.54
C LYS A 167 12.16 -14.08 3.80
N ILE A 168 11.44 -15.18 4.01
CA ILE A 168 11.61 -16.07 5.18
C ILE A 168 11.90 -17.47 4.64
N ASN A 169 13.01 -18.05 5.06
CA ASN A 169 13.45 -19.39 4.60
C ASN A 169 13.46 -19.54 3.06
N GLY A 170 13.88 -18.49 2.36
CA GLY A 170 13.94 -18.49 0.89
C GLY A 170 12.64 -18.18 0.19
N VAL A 171 11.50 -18.15 0.88
CA VAL A 171 10.18 -17.86 0.32
C VAL A 171 9.82 -16.39 0.55
N ILE A 172 9.39 -15.72 -0.52
CA ILE A 172 8.89 -14.34 -0.47
C ILE A 172 7.37 -14.40 -0.32
N ARG A 173 6.89 -13.91 0.81
CA ARG A 173 5.47 -13.91 1.14
C ARG A 173 5.17 -12.80 2.15
N ASP A 174 3.91 -12.37 2.19
CA ASP A 174 3.42 -11.47 3.23
C ASP A 174 3.52 -12.10 4.61
N LEU A 175 3.71 -11.26 5.61
CA LEU A 175 3.47 -11.63 7.00
C LEU A 175 2.00 -12.05 7.19
N PRO A 176 1.67 -12.75 8.29
CA PRO A 176 0.29 -13.15 8.57
C PRO A 176 -0.67 -11.96 8.47
N TRP A 177 -1.77 -12.14 7.75
CA TRP A 177 -2.75 -11.10 7.55
C TRP A 177 -3.56 -10.81 8.80
N THR A 178 -3.88 -9.55 9.03
CA THR A 178 -4.74 -9.12 10.14
C THR A 178 -6.21 -9.38 9.81
N LYS A 179 -7.03 -9.57 10.85
CA LYS A 179 -8.46 -9.92 10.71
C LYS A 179 -9.38 -8.76 10.35
N THR A 180 -8.88 -7.52 10.34
CA THR A 180 -9.71 -6.31 10.22
C THR A 180 -10.57 -6.31 8.96
N PHE A 181 -10.02 -6.72 7.82
CA PHE A 181 -10.77 -6.77 6.56
C PHE A 181 -11.92 -7.80 6.60
N ILE A 182 -11.74 -8.95 7.29
CA ILE A 182 -12.80 -9.94 7.49
C ILE A 182 -13.92 -9.36 8.36
N THR A 183 -13.57 -8.88 9.56
CA THR A 183 -14.57 -8.40 10.51
C THR A 183 -15.38 -7.24 9.95
N LYS A 184 -14.73 -6.31 9.26
CA LYS A 184 -15.39 -5.16 8.65
C LYS A 184 -16.20 -5.52 7.40
N SER A 185 -15.70 -6.45 6.59
CA SER A 185 -16.48 -6.92 5.42
C SER A 185 -17.79 -7.61 5.84
N VAL A 186 -17.75 -8.42 6.90
CA VAL A 186 -18.98 -9.03 7.45
C VAL A 186 -19.91 -7.96 8.02
N GLU A 187 -19.39 -7.03 8.83
CA GLU A 187 -20.17 -5.95 9.46
C GLU A 187 -20.89 -5.07 8.44
N TYR A 188 -20.18 -4.71 7.35
CA TYR A 188 -20.69 -3.83 6.29
C TYR A 188 -21.23 -4.58 5.06
N LYS A 189 -21.39 -5.92 5.16
CA LYS A 189 -21.94 -6.79 4.09
C LYS A 189 -21.24 -6.61 2.75
N ARG A 190 -19.89 -6.54 2.77
CA ARG A 190 -19.05 -6.37 1.58
C ARG A 190 -18.42 -7.70 1.20
N ASP A 191 -18.62 -8.13 -0.03
CA ASP A 191 -17.93 -9.29 -0.57
C ASP A 191 -16.44 -8.98 -0.71
N ILE A 192 -15.58 -9.98 -0.52
CA ILE A 192 -14.12 -9.81 -0.58
C ILE A 192 -13.62 -10.26 -1.95
N VAL A 193 -12.93 -9.38 -2.65
CA VAL A 193 -12.25 -9.68 -3.92
C VAL A 193 -10.77 -9.93 -3.65
N PRO A 194 -10.28 -11.18 -3.73
CA PRO A 194 -8.88 -11.48 -3.55
C PRO A 194 -8.09 -11.13 -4.81
N ILE A 195 -6.91 -10.53 -4.63
CA ILE A 195 -6.03 -10.11 -5.72
C ILE A 195 -4.62 -10.57 -5.42
N HIS A 196 -3.98 -11.20 -6.38
CA HIS A 196 -2.55 -11.49 -6.33
C HIS A 196 -1.78 -10.51 -7.22
N PHE A 197 -0.77 -9.87 -6.64
CA PHE A 197 0.20 -9.06 -7.36
C PHE A 197 1.53 -9.81 -7.44
N SER A 198 2.03 -10.08 -8.66
CA SER A 198 3.34 -10.69 -8.85
C SER A 198 4.43 -9.64 -8.74
N GLY A 199 5.54 -10.00 -8.14
CA GLY A 199 6.70 -9.12 -8.04
C GLY A 199 7.52 -9.39 -6.80
N GLN A 200 8.73 -8.84 -6.81
CA GLN A 200 9.63 -8.92 -5.67
C GLN A 200 10.61 -7.77 -5.65
N ASN A 201 11.02 -7.37 -4.47
CA ASN A 201 12.11 -6.44 -4.25
C ASN A 201 13.47 -7.15 -4.39
N SER A 202 14.55 -6.39 -4.37
CA SER A 202 15.89 -6.94 -4.49
C SER A 202 16.29 -7.76 -3.25
N GLU A 203 17.25 -8.68 -3.43
CA GLU A 203 17.86 -9.41 -2.31
C GLU A 203 18.46 -8.48 -1.26
N ARG A 204 19.02 -7.33 -1.70
CA ARG A 204 19.53 -6.30 -0.80
C ARG A 204 18.42 -5.77 0.10
N PHE A 205 17.24 -5.50 -0.47
CA PHE A 205 16.09 -5.02 0.28
C PHE A 205 15.67 -6.02 1.36
N TYR A 206 15.55 -7.30 1.02
CA TYR A 206 15.16 -8.32 2.01
C TYR A 206 16.18 -8.51 3.13
N LYS A 207 17.48 -8.38 2.84
CA LYS A 207 18.52 -8.39 3.86
C LYS A 207 18.39 -7.20 4.82
N ILE A 208 18.14 -5.99 4.28
CA ILE A 208 17.91 -4.78 5.09
C ILE A 208 16.63 -4.91 5.92
N ALA A 209 15.56 -5.42 5.33
CA ALA A 209 14.30 -5.63 6.02
C ALA A 209 14.46 -6.62 7.18
N HIS A 210 15.12 -7.75 6.94
CA HIS A 210 15.41 -8.74 7.98
C HIS A 210 16.26 -8.14 9.12
N PHE A 211 17.29 -7.38 8.80
CA PHE A 211 18.11 -6.69 9.80
C PHE A 211 17.30 -5.67 10.60
N SER A 212 16.49 -4.85 9.91
CA SER A 212 15.61 -3.87 10.54
C SER A 212 14.62 -4.51 11.51
N ASP A 213 13.93 -5.56 11.06
CA ASP A 213 12.92 -6.27 11.86
C ASP A 213 13.54 -6.95 13.09
N LYS A 214 14.78 -7.46 12.97
CA LYS A 214 15.47 -8.16 14.06
C LYS A 214 16.09 -7.22 15.09
N TYR A 215 16.74 -6.13 14.65
CA TYR A 215 17.60 -5.30 15.51
C TYR A 215 17.05 -3.90 15.77
N ILE A 216 16.17 -3.36 14.90
CA ILE A 216 15.71 -1.97 14.96
C ILE A 216 14.17 -1.90 15.05
N LYS A 217 13.61 -2.58 16.06
CA LYS A 217 12.16 -2.77 16.22
C LYS A 217 11.31 -1.49 16.29
N LYS A 218 11.92 -0.33 16.59
CA LYS A 218 11.19 0.96 16.75
C LYS A 218 11.03 1.74 15.44
N VAL A 219 11.85 1.48 14.43
CA VAL A 219 11.85 2.22 13.17
C VAL A 219 11.96 1.22 12.01
N ASN A 220 11.00 1.23 11.11
CA ASN A 220 11.08 0.42 9.90
C ASN A 220 12.00 1.09 8.87
N ILE A 221 13.31 0.87 9.01
CA ILE A 221 14.31 1.44 8.09
C ILE A 221 14.10 0.94 6.65
N ALA A 222 13.65 -0.31 6.48
CA ALA A 222 13.40 -0.86 5.16
C ALA A 222 12.41 -0.02 4.34
N MET A 223 11.50 0.70 5.00
CA MET A 223 10.52 1.56 4.32
C MET A 223 11.19 2.68 3.50
N PHE A 224 12.32 3.22 3.94
CA PHE A 224 13.05 4.25 3.18
C PHE A 224 13.65 3.70 1.88
N PHE A 225 13.93 2.40 1.84
CA PHE A 225 14.47 1.74 0.64
C PHE A 225 13.40 1.35 -0.37
N LEU A 226 12.11 1.44 -0.03
CA LEU A 226 11.03 1.10 -0.97
C LEU A 226 11.00 2.03 -2.18
N VAL A 227 11.40 3.30 -2.00
CA VAL A 227 11.49 4.25 -3.12
C VAL A 227 12.62 3.86 -4.06
N ASP A 228 13.81 3.51 -3.51
CA ASP A 228 14.94 3.01 -4.31
C ASP A 228 14.58 1.70 -5.07
N GLU A 229 13.84 0.78 -4.44
CA GLU A 229 13.33 -0.42 -5.10
C GLU A 229 12.33 -0.08 -6.20
N MET A 230 11.47 0.93 -5.99
CA MET A 230 10.51 1.40 -6.99
C MET A 230 11.24 1.90 -8.25
N TYR A 231 12.30 2.69 -8.11
CA TYR A 231 13.12 3.16 -9.23
C TYR A 231 13.89 2.04 -9.93
N LYS A 232 14.35 1.02 -9.20
CA LYS A 232 14.95 -0.19 -9.80
C LYS A 232 13.96 -1.02 -10.60
N ASN A 233 12.69 -0.84 -10.35
CA ASN A 233 11.61 -1.56 -11.01
C ASN A 233 10.98 -0.75 -12.17
N VAL A 234 11.49 0.43 -12.50
CA VAL A 234 11.02 1.20 -13.66
C VAL A 234 11.14 0.36 -14.94
N GLY A 235 10.11 0.35 -15.76
CA GLY A 235 10.03 -0.40 -17.03
C GLY A 235 9.77 -1.90 -16.90
N LYS A 236 9.56 -2.42 -15.67
CA LYS A 236 9.27 -3.84 -15.46
C LYS A 236 7.83 -4.21 -15.77
N LYS A 237 7.65 -5.49 -16.08
CA LYS A 237 6.35 -6.12 -16.23
C LYS A 237 5.91 -6.74 -14.91
N PHE A 238 4.61 -6.59 -14.63
CA PHE A 238 3.95 -7.18 -13.45
C PHE A 238 2.69 -7.88 -13.89
N LYS A 239 2.32 -8.93 -13.19
CA LYS A 239 1.07 -9.65 -13.39
C LYS A 239 0.16 -9.40 -12.19
N ILE A 240 -1.11 -9.13 -12.47
CA ILE A 240 -2.17 -8.98 -11.48
C ILE A 240 -3.24 -10.01 -11.80
N SER A 241 -3.59 -10.86 -10.82
CA SER A 241 -4.65 -11.84 -10.96
C SER A 241 -5.80 -11.48 -10.03
N PHE A 242 -7.01 -11.30 -10.57
CA PHE A 242 -8.23 -11.08 -9.81
C PHE A 242 -8.96 -12.40 -9.59
N GLY A 243 -9.16 -12.78 -8.34
CA GLY A 243 -9.97 -13.93 -7.98
C GLY A 243 -11.47 -13.61 -7.95
N LYS A 244 -12.29 -14.64 -7.95
CA LYS A 244 -13.75 -14.48 -7.80
C LYS A 244 -14.10 -13.86 -6.44
N PRO A 245 -15.09 -12.97 -6.39
CA PRO A 245 -15.57 -12.41 -5.13
C PRO A 245 -16.01 -13.51 -4.17
N ILE A 246 -15.60 -13.42 -2.92
CA ILE A 246 -16.00 -14.31 -1.84
C ILE A 246 -17.14 -13.62 -1.09
N PRO A 247 -18.36 -14.19 -1.10
CA PRO A 247 -19.50 -13.61 -0.40
C PRO A 247 -19.21 -13.40 1.09
N TRP A 248 -19.60 -12.27 1.65
CA TRP A 248 -19.36 -11.96 3.05
C TRP A 248 -19.99 -12.99 4.01
N GLN A 249 -21.08 -13.64 3.61
CA GLN A 249 -21.76 -14.70 4.36
C GLN A 249 -20.90 -15.97 4.55
N THR A 250 -19.87 -16.15 3.70
CA THR A 250 -18.89 -17.24 3.83
C THR A 250 -18.16 -17.19 5.16
N PHE A 251 -17.96 -15.97 5.70
CA PHE A 251 -17.18 -15.73 6.93
C PHE A 251 -18.05 -15.88 8.17
N ASP A 252 -18.52 -17.08 8.41
CA ASP A 252 -19.40 -17.44 9.53
C ASP A 252 -18.62 -17.79 10.82
N LYS A 253 -19.34 -18.36 11.79
CA LYS A 253 -18.76 -18.73 13.10
C LYS A 253 -18.01 -20.08 13.09
N SER A 254 -17.89 -20.77 11.93
CA SER A 254 -17.15 -22.04 11.82
C SER A 254 -15.63 -21.86 12.00
N LYS A 255 -15.14 -20.64 11.78
CA LYS A 255 -13.74 -20.26 11.99
C LYS A 255 -13.65 -18.91 12.70
N THR A 256 -12.54 -18.71 13.37
CA THR A 256 -12.21 -17.39 13.93
C THR A 256 -11.89 -16.39 12.81
N PRO A 257 -12.06 -15.08 13.02
CA PRO A 257 -11.71 -14.08 12.01
C PRO A 257 -10.26 -14.14 11.53
N ILE A 258 -9.32 -14.63 12.36
CA ILE A 258 -7.92 -14.79 11.95
C ILE A 258 -7.72 -16.03 11.06
N GLU A 259 -8.44 -17.12 11.32
CA GLU A 259 -8.43 -18.30 10.45
C GLU A 259 -9.04 -17.98 9.09
N TRP A 260 -10.10 -17.17 9.06
CA TRP A 260 -10.67 -16.64 7.82
C TRP A 260 -9.68 -15.73 7.07
N ALA A 261 -8.93 -14.89 7.79
CA ALA A 261 -7.89 -14.07 7.17
C ALA A 261 -6.79 -14.93 6.52
N ASN A 262 -6.37 -16.01 7.20
CA ASN A 262 -5.41 -16.98 6.65
C ASN A 262 -5.97 -17.71 5.43
N PHE A 263 -7.26 -18.07 5.46
CA PHE A 263 -7.94 -18.69 4.33
C PHE A 263 -7.91 -17.77 3.10
N VAL A 264 -8.28 -16.50 3.25
CA VAL A 264 -8.25 -15.54 2.14
C VAL A 264 -6.82 -15.27 1.67
N GLN A 265 -5.85 -15.16 2.59
CA GLN A 265 -4.43 -15.04 2.24
C GLN A 265 -3.97 -16.19 1.36
N ASN A 266 -4.33 -17.44 1.72
CA ASN A 266 -3.98 -18.60 0.90
C ASN A 266 -4.67 -18.54 -0.48
N LYS A 267 -5.94 -18.15 -0.55
CA LYS A 267 -6.64 -17.96 -1.83
C LYS A 267 -5.94 -16.94 -2.73
N VAL A 268 -5.41 -15.86 -2.18
CA VAL A 268 -4.62 -14.89 -2.95
C VAL A 268 -3.35 -15.52 -3.53
N TYR A 269 -2.67 -16.38 -2.78
CA TYR A 269 -1.45 -17.04 -3.26
C TYR A 269 -1.70 -18.28 -4.13
N GLU A 270 -2.94 -18.69 -4.32
CA GLU A 270 -3.38 -19.72 -5.28
C GLU A 270 -3.69 -19.14 -6.68
N LEU A 271 -3.84 -17.79 -6.80
CA LEU A 271 -4.04 -17.06 -8.05
C LEU A 271 -2.72 -16.92 -8.84
#